data_4615b8115e763014d6af4c953c724041
#
_entry.id   4615b8115e763014d6af4c953c724041
#
_cell.length_a   1.000
_cell.length_b   1.000
_cell.length_c   1.000
_cell.angle_alpha   90.00
_cell.angle_beta   90.00
_cell.angle_gamma   90.00
#
_symmetry.space_group_name_H-M   'P 1'
#
loop_
_entity.id
_entity.type
_entity.pdbx_description
1 polymer ?
#
loop_
_entity_poly.entity_id
_entity_poly.type
_entity_poly.pdbx_seq_one_letter_code
_entity_poly.pdbx_strand_id
1 'polypeptide(L)'
;MRHLIDPLDFSQEEITSLLDLADRIRSDPAAYQDVAAHKKLATLFYEPSTRTRLSFEAAMLNLGGHVLGFPSETVCSASKGESVADTIRVVSCYADIVAMRHPKEGAPFRASRYSRIPVINAGDGGHQHPSQTMTDLMTIRTRMGRLDNLTIGPVSYTHLRAHETSAHL
;
A
#
# COMPACT_ATOMS: atom_id res chain seq x y z
N MET A 1 -14.65 8.33 5.69
CA MET A 1 -13.38 7.62 5.90
C MET A 1 -12.55 7.72 4.63
N ARG A 2 -11.24 7.92 4.72
CA ARG A 2 -10.36 8.07 3.57
C ARG A 2 -9.57 6.78 3.32
N HIS A 3 -9.41 6.41 2.05
CA HIS A 3 -8.64 5.26 1.59
C HIS A 3 -7.53 5.74 0.66
N LEU A 4 -6.54 4.92 0.40
CA LEU A 4 -5.53 5.09 -0.64
C LEU A 4 -5.68 3.95 -1.65
N ILE A 5 -6.54 4.11 -2.62
CA ILE A 5 -6.82 3.11 -3.66
C ILE A 5 -6.11 3.45 -4.96
N ASP A 6 -6.13 4.73 -5.32
CA ASP A 6 -5.50 5.29 -6.51
C ASP A 6 -4.55 6.44 -6.10
N PRO A 7 -3.42 6.66 -6.78
CA PRO A 7 -2.60 7.84 -6.53
C PRO A 7 -3.37 9.17 -6.63
N LEU A 8 -4.41 9.21 -7.47
CA LEU A 8 -5.27 10.39 -7.68
C LEU A 8 -6.30 10.61 -6.55
N ASP A 9 -6.38 9.74 -5.55
CA ASP A 9 -7.19 9.96 -4.34
C ASP A 9 -6.69 11.15 -3.49
N PHE A 10 -5.48 11.64 -3.79
CA PHE A 10 -4.81 12.72 -3.08
C PHE A 10 -4.46 13.87 -4.01
N SER A 11 -4.63 15.11 -3.54
CA SER A 11 -4.16 16.30 -4.26
C SER A 11 -2.63 16.38 -4.27
N GLN A 12 -2.07 17.22 -5.13
CA GLN A 12 -0.61 17.44 -5.18
C GLN A 12 -0.07 17.96 -3.84
N GLU A 13 -0.82 18.84 -3.16
CA GLU A 13 -0.47 19.38 -1.84
C GLU A 13 -0.46 18.28 -0.77
N GLU A 14 -1.42 17.36 -0.83
CA GLU A 14 -1.49 16.23 0.08
C GLU A 14 -0.34 15.24 -0.15
N ILE A 15 -0.04 14.93 -1.41
CA ILE A 15 1.13 14.10 -1.77
C ILE A 15 2.42 14.76 -1.27
N THR A 16 2.58 16.06 -1.50
CA THR A 16 3.75 16.82 -1.00
C THR A 16 3.86 16.72 0.51
N SER A 17 2.75 16.90 1.22
CA SER A 17 2.70 16.80 2.68
C SER A 17 3.06 15.40 3.19
N LEU A 18 2.63 14.35 2.48
CA LEU A 18 3.01 12.95 2.78
C LEU A 18 4.50 12.71 2.56
N LEU A 19 5.06 13.23 1.49
CA LEU A 19 6.50 13.12 1.21
C LEU A 19 7.33 13.89 2.25
N ASP A 20 6.88 15.07 2.69
CA ASP A 20 7.52 15.86 3.75
C ASP A 20 7.45 15.14 5.09
N LEU A 21 6.33 14.47 5.39
CA LEU A 21 6.23 13.62 6.57
C LEU A 21 7.20 12.45 6.50
N ALA A 22 7.33 11.82 5.35
CA ALA A 22 8.29 10.72 5.14
C ALA A 22 9.74 11.18 5.35
N ASP A 23 10.11 12.40 4.90
CA ASP A 23 11.42 12.98 5.16
C ASP A 23 11.66 13.24 6.65
N ARG A 24 10.66 13.75 7.37
CA ARG A 24 10.75 13.94 8.83
C ARG A 24 10.92 12.62 9.57
N ILE A 25 10.14 11.59 9.22
CA ILE A 25 10.28 10.26 9.83
C ILE A 25 11.67 9.68 9.55
N ARG A 26 12.19 9.86 8.33
CA ARG A 26 13.51 9.37 7.94
C ARG A 26 14.65 10.08 8.69
N SER A 27 14.51 11.39 8.95
CA SER A 27 15.51 12.19 9.65
C SER A 27 15.52 11.96 11.16
N ASP A 28 14.38 11.68 11.77
CA ASP A 28 14.23 11.41 13.20
C ASP A 28 13.20 10.29 13.43
N PRO A 29 13.56 9.02 13.19
CA PRO A 29 12.64 7.90 13.40
C PRO A 29 12.17 7.75 14.84
N ALA A 30 13.02 8.13 15.81
CA ALA A 30 12.72 7.98 17.23
C ALA A 30 11.52 8.83 17.67
N ALA A 31 11.33 10.01 17.06
CA ALA A 31 10.16 10.86 17.34
C ALA A 31 8.82 10.24 16.92
N TYR A 32 8.83 9.18 16.11
CA TYR A 32 7.63 8.55 15.56
C TYR A 32 7.40 7.12 16.04
N GLN A 33 8.28 6.57 16.89
CA GLN A 33 8.24 5.16 17.30
C GLN A 33 6.98 4.72 18.04
N ASP A 34 6.18 5.65 18.55
CA ASP A 34 4.97 5.38 19.34
C ASP A 34 3.68 5.96 18.71
N VAL A 35 3.76 6.57 17.50
CA VAL A 35 2.59 7.24 16.89
C VAL A 35 1.46 6.27 16.50
N ALA A 36 1.77 4.99 16.32
CA ALA A 36 0.81 3.93 16.09
C ALA A 36 0.67 2.98 17.28
N ALA A 37 1.06 3.40 18.49
CA ALA A 37 0.92 2.58 19.70
C ALA A 37 -0.52 2.07 19.84
N HIS A 38 -0.68 0.77 20.11
CA HIS A 38 -1.95 0.06 20.23
C HIS A 38 -2.77 -0.05 18.91
N LYS A 39 -2.28 0.45 17.78
CA LYS A 39 -2.92 0.29 16.46
C LYS A 39 -2.51 -1.02 15.81
N LYS A 40 -3.40 -1.57 14.98
CA LYS A 40 -3.20 -2.81 14.26
C LYS A 40 -3.33 -2.61 12.76
N LEU A 41 -2.28 -2.98 12.03
CA LEU A 41 -2.32 -3.09 10.57
C LEU A 41 -2.69 -4.52 10.18
N ALA A 42 -3.69 -4.68 9.32
CA ALA A 42 -3.94 -5.96 8.66
C ALA A 42 -3.26 -5.99 7.29
N THR A 43 -2.39 -6.97 7.04
CA THR A 43 -1.77 -7.22 5.73
C THR A 43 -2.49 -8.37 5.03
N LEU A 44 -3.36 -8.04 4.06
CA LEU A 44 -4.19 -9.00 3.32
C LEU A 44 -3.58 -9.22 1.94
N PHE A 45 -2.70 -10.21 1.84
CA PHE A 45 -1.98 -10.50 0.60
C PHE A 45 -2.54 -11.75 -0.05
N TYR A 46 -3.34 -11.58 -1.10
CA TYR A 46 -3.94 -12.67 -1.89
C TYR A 46 -2.98 -13.24 -2.92
N GLU A 47 -1.89 -12.53 -3.21
CA GLU A 47 -0.78 -13.01 -4.02
C GLU A 47 0.56 -12.83 -3.29
N PRO A 48 1.55 -13.71 -3.50
CA PRO A 48 2.85 -13.60 -2.85
C PRO A 48 3.56 -12.28 -3.19
N SER A 49 3.98 -11.55 -2.16
CA SER A 49 4.77 -10.33 -2.33
C SER A 49 5.61 -10.08 -1.09
N THR A 50 6.83 -10.59 -1.09
CA THR A 50 7.73 -10.51 0.07
C THR A 50 8.09 -9.07 0.44
N ARG A 51 8.59 -8.31 -0.52
CA ARG A 51 9.07 -6.94 -0.27
C ARG A 51 7.96 -6.00 0.20
N THR A 52 6.86 -5.95 -0.53
CA THR A 52 5.74 -5.04 -0.21
C THR A 52 5.15 -5.38 1.16
N ARG A 53 4.90 -6.66 1.43
CA ARG A 53 4.35 -7.10 2.71
C ARG A 53 5.26 -6.71 3.87
N LEU A 54 6.54 -7.11 3.81
CA LEU A 54 7.51 -6.81 4.86
C LEU A 54 7.71 -5.30 5.06
N SER A 55 7.62 -4.49 3.99
CA SER A 55 7.71 -3.03 4.11
C SER A 55 6.56 -2.45 4.92
N PHE A 56 5.31 -2.88 4.67
CA PHE A 56 4.16 -2.44 5.46
C PHE A 56 4.23 -2.91 6.90
N GLU A 57 4.61 -4.17 7.13
CA GLU A 57 4.74 -4.75 8.45
C GLU A 57 5.84 -4.05 9.26
N ALA A 58 7.03 -3.88 8.68
CA ALA A 58 8.13 -3.18 9.32
C ALA A 58 7.78 -1.71 9.63
N ALA A 59 7.11 -1.01 8.70
CA ALA A 59 6.68 0.37 8.92
C ALA A 59 5.74 0.46 10.13
N MET A 60 4.75 -0.44 10.23
CA MET A 60 3.82 -0.43 11.36
C MET A 60 4.51 -0.75 12.69
N LEU A 61 5.42 -1.72 12.70
CA LEU A 61 6.20 -2.07 13.88
C LEU A 61 7.13 -0.93 14.32
N ASN A 62 7.79 -0.25 13.38
CA ASN A 62 8.65 0.90 13.66
C ASN A 62 7.87 2.11 14.21
N LEU A 63 6.58 2.18 13.96
CA LEU A 63 5.67 3.20 14.51
C LEU A 63 5.04 2.77 15.85
N GLY A 64 5.44 1.63 16.43
CA GLY A 64 4.95 1.12 17.71
C GLY A 64 3.63 0.36 17.63
N GLY A 65 3.15 0.05 16.44
CA GLY A 65 1.91 -0.70 16.24
C GLY A 65 2.11 -2.21 16.16
N HIS A 66 1.03 -2.90 15.82
CA HIS A 66 0.99 -4.36 15.70
C HIS A 66 0.54 -4.78 14.30
N VAL A 67 0.86 -6.02 13.92
CA VAL A 67 0.54 -6.55 12.59
C VAL A 67 -0.23 -7.86 12.73
N LEU A 68 -1.22 -8.05 11.85
CA LEU A 68 -1.93 -9.31 11.64
C LEU A 68 -2.21 -9.48 10.13
N GLY A 69 -2.51 -10.69 9.69
CA GLY A 69 -2.84 -10.89 8.27
C GLY A 69 -2.40 -12.24 7.73
N PHE A 70 -2.41 -12.35 6.40
CA PHE A 70 -2.03 -13.57 5.70
C PHE A 70 -1.18 -13.26 4.45
N PRO A 71 -0.27 -14.19 4.06
CA PRO A 71 0.69 -13.96 2.97
C PRO A 71 0.19 -14.41 1.59
N SER A 72 -0.90 -15.18 1.50
CA SER A 72 -1.44 -15.69 0.25
C SER A 72 -2.90 -16.13 0.40
N GLU A 73 -3.60 -16.23 -0.73
CA GLU A 73 -4.98 -16.73 -0.79
C GLU A 73 -5.12 -18.16 -0.26
N THR A 74 -4.11 -18.99 -0.45
CA THR A 74 -4.14 -20.40 -0.10
C THR A 74 -4.20 -20.67 1.40
N VAL A 75 -3.82 -19.70 2.23
CA VAL A 75 -3.82 -19.81 3.70
C VAL A 75 -4.90 -18.98 4.38
N CYS A 76 -5.88 -18.48 3.63
CA CYS A 76 -7.00 -17.73 4.16
C CYS A 76 -8.34 -18.28 3.67
N SER A 77 -9.45 -17.77 4.21
CA SER A 77 -10.81 -18.22 3.89
C SER A 77 -11.22 -18.00 2.44
N ALA A 78 -10.51 -17.15 1.69
CA ALA A 78 -10.75 -16.95 0.26
C ALA A 78 -10.59 -18.27 -0.52
N SER A 79 -9.68 -19.16 -0.11
CA SER A 79 -9.51 -20.51 -0.67
C SER A 79 -10.78 -21.38 -0.55
N LYS A 80 -11.70 -21.00 0.34
CA LYS A 80 -13.00 -21.65 0.54
C LYS A 80 -14.16 -20.89 -0.10
N GLY A 81 -13.89 -19.85 -0.92
CA GLY A 81 -14.88 -19.06 -1.60
C GLY A 81 -15.39 -17.83 -0.84
N GLU A 82 -14.74 -17.44 0.28
CA GLU A 82 -15.08 -16.19 0.97
C GLU A 82 -14.78 -14.98 0.08
N SER A 83 -15.74 -14.06 -0.02
CA SER A 83 -15.57 -12.87 -0.86
C SER A 83 -14.68 -11.83 -0.18
N VAL A 84 -14.00 -10.99 -0.99
CA VAL A 84 -13.23 -9.83 -0.49
C VAL A 84 -14.11 -8.92 0.39
N ALA A 85 -15.41 -8.79 0.05
CA ALA A 85 -16.34 -7.97 0.83
C ALA A 85 -16.61 -8.55 2.22
N ASP A 86 -16.68 -9.86 2.35
CA ASP A 86 -16.90 -10.51 3.64
C ASP A 86 -15.63 -10.53 4.47
N THR A 87 -14.49 -10.88 3.84
CA THR A 87 -13.17 -10.80 4.50
C THR A 87 -12.92 -9.42 5.10
N ILE A 88 -13.15 -8.33 4.33
CA ILE A 88 -12.88 -6.97 4.83
C ILE A 88 -13.81 -6.55 5.96
N ARG A 89 -15.08 -6.99 5.96
CA ARG A 89 -16.01 -6.74 7.07
C ARG A 89 -15.51 -7.38 8.37
N VAL A 90 -15.07 -8.62 8.29
CA VAL A 90 -14.53 -9.37 9.43
C VAL A 90 -13.23 -8.73 9.93
N VAL A 91 -12.28 -8.46 9.03
CA VAL A 91 -10.99 -7.84 9.37
C VAL A 91 -11.16 -6.45 9.97
N SER A 92 -12.17 -5.69 9.53
CA SER A 92 -12.51 -4.39 10.10
C SER A 92 -12.90 -4.45 11.58
N CYS A 93 -13.20 -5.62 12.13
CA CYS A 93 -13.44 -5.80 13.55
C CYS A 93 -12.16 -6.03 14.37
N TYR A 94 -11.03 -6.32 13.71
CA TYR A 94 -9.79 -6.72 14.37
C TYR A 94 -8.66 -5.71 14.19
N ALA A 95 -8.70 -4.89 13.13
CA ALA A 95 -7.64 -3.97 12.75
C ALA A 95 -8.11 -2.51 12.69
N ASP A 96 -7.16 -1.59 12.66
CA ASP A 96 -7.40 -0.15 12.53
C ASP A 96 -7.15 0.35 11.10
N ILE A 97 -6.36 -0.38 10.31
CA ILE A 97 -6.01 -0.07 8.92
C ILE A 97 -5.67 -1.37 8.17
N VAL A 98 -5.87 -1.38 6.87
CA VAL A 98 -5.57 -2.54 6.00
C VAL A 98 -4.63 -2.14 4.87
N ALA A 99 -3.60 -2.95 4.62
CA ALA A 99 -2.86 -2.99 3.38
C ALA A 99 -3.28 -4.25 2.60
N MET A 100 -3.91 -4.06 1.44
CA MET A 100 -4.41 -5.17 0.62
C MET A 100 -3.65 -5.26 -0.69
N ARG A 101 -3.15 -6.47 -1.00
CA ARG A 101 -2.63 -6.82 -2.31
C ARG A 101 -3.44 -7.96 -2.91
N HIS A 102 -3.87 -7.81 -4.17
CA HIS A 102 -4.77 -8.77 -4.80
C HIS A 102 -4.42 -8.94 -6.29
N PRO A 103 -4.45 -10.17 -6.86
CA PRO A 103 -4.17 -10.37 -8.29
C PRO A 103 -5.26 -9.81 -9.21
N LYS A 104 -6.48 -9.62 -8.69
CA LYS A 104 -7.62 -9.12 -9.46
C LYS A 104 -7.73 -7.60 -9.32
N GLU A 105 -7.73 -6.92 -10.44
CA GLU A 105 -7.94 -5.47 -10.54
C GLU A 105 -9.23 -5.01 -9.87
N GLY A 106 -9.18 -3.87 -9.18
CA GLY A 106 -10.30 -3.27 -8.47
C GLY A 106 -10.70 -3.98 -7.16
N ALA A 107 -10.01 -5.05 -6.74
CA ALA A 107 -10.33 -5.72 -5.48
C ALA A 107 -10.14 -4.82 -4.25
N PRO A 108 -9.05 -4.02 -4.11
CA PRO A 108 -8.91 -3.04 -3.03
C PRO A 108 -9.99 -1.95 -3.07
N PHE A 109 -10.41 -1.50 -4.25
CA PHE A 109 -11.54 -0.57 -4.40
C PHE A 109 -12.83 -1.21 -3.89
N ARG A 110 -13.10 -2.47 -4.28
CA ARG A 110 -14.26 -3.20 -3.74
C ARG A 110 -14.17 -3.33 -2.22
N ALA A 111 -13.00 -3.66 -1.66
CA ALA A 111 -12.79 -3.72 -0.23
C ALA A 111 -13.11 -2.40 0.48
N SER A 112 -12.67 -1.27 -0.07
CA SER A 112 -12.92 0.06 0.51
C SER A 112 -14.41 0.39 0.64
N ARG A 113 -15.27 -0.14 -0.24
CA ARG A 113 -16.73 0.07 -0.20
C ARG A 113 -17.44 -0.67 0.95
N TYR A 114 -16.80 -1.70 1.49
CA TYR A 114 -17.35 -2.53 2.58
C TYR A 114 -16.58 -2.44 3.88
N SER A 115 -15.42 -1.76 3.86
CA SER A 115 -14.55 -1.58 5.01
C SER A 115 -15.09 -0.53 5.98
N ARG A 116 -14.87 -0.76 7.27
CA ARG A 116 -15.08 0.22 8.35
C ARG A 116 -13.78 0.90 8.80
N ILE A 117 -12.67 0.56 8.18
CA ILE A 117 -11.33 1.09 8.47
C ILE A 117 -10.64 1.49 7.16
N PRO A 118 -9.62 2.36 7.18
CA PRO A 118 -8.87 2.73 5.99
C PRO A 118 -8.28 1.53 5.26
N VAL A 119 -8.34 1.55 3.93
CA VAL A 119 -7.74 0.55 3.04
C VAL A 119 -6.67 1.22 2.19
N ILE A 120 -5.50 0.60 2.16
CA ILE A 120 -4.38 0.95 1.28
C ILE A 120 -4.26 -0.14 0.22
N ASN A 121 -4.29 0.26 -1.04
CA ASN A 121 -3.97 -0.61 -2.17
C ASN A 121 -2.45 -0.84 -2.22
N ALA A 122 -2.02 -2.06 -1.94
CA ALA A 122 -0.63 -2.51 -1.99
C ALA A 122 -0.30 -3.26 -3.30
N GLY A 123 -1.11 -3.02 -4.35
CA GLY A 123 -1.03 -3.61 -5.68
C GLY A 123 -2.27 -4.43 -6.02
N ASP A 124 -2.88 -4.18 -7.19
CA ASP A 124 -4.03 -4.90 -7.70
C ASP A 124 -3.83 -5.35 -9.16
N GLY A 125 -3.16 -6.47 -9.31
CA GLY A 125 -2.84 -7.01 -10.63
C GLY A 125 -1.90 -6.10 -11.41
N GLY A 126 -2.22 -5.85 -12.67
CA GLY A 126 -1.49 -4.93 -13.56
C GLY A 126 -2.01 -3.48 -13.51
N HIS A 127 -2.97 -3.17 -12.65
CA HIS A 127 -3.68 -1.90 -12.66
C HIS A 127 -2.98 -0.80 -11.86
N GLN A 128 -2.95 -0.90 -10.53
CA GLN A 128 -2.46 0.19 -9.66
C GLN A 128 -1.59 -0.31 -8.50
N HIS A 129 -0.60 0.51 -8.13
CA HIS A 129 0.21 0.30 -6.94
C HIS A 129 0.53 1.66 -6.27
N PRO A 130 -0.45 2.35 -5.68
CA PRO A 130 -0.29 3.72 -5.21
C PRO A 130 0.82 3.89 -4.15
N SER A 131 1.03 2.90 -3.28
CA SER A 131 2.14 2.95 -2.32
C SER A 131 3.51 2.86 -3.00
N GLN A 132 3.64 2.15 -4.15
CA GLN A 132 4.86 2.17 -4.95
C GLN A 132 5.05 3.54 -5.60
N THR A 133 3.99 4.13 -6.16
CA THR A 133 4.02 5.49 -6.72
C THR A 133 4.55 6.50 -5.70
N MET A 134 4.09 6.46 -4.44
CA MET A 134 4.60 7.34 -3.39
C MET A 134 6.10 7.12 -3.12
N THR A 135 6.55 5.85 -3.13
CA THR A 135 7.96 5.51 -2.94
C THR A 135 8.83 6.00 -4.10
N ASP A 136 8.33 5.90 -5.33
CA ASP A 136 9.02 6.38 -6.53
C ASP A 136 9.12 7.91 -6.53
N LEU A 137 8.03 8.62 -6.22
CA LEU A 137 8.02 10.08 -6.05
C LEU A 137 9.01 10.54 -4.98
N MET A 138 9.06 9.84 -3.84
CA MET A 138 10.04 10.11 -2.77
C MET A 138 11.47 9.93 -3.26
N THR A 139 11.74 8.87 -4.02
CA THR A 139 13.05 8.58 -4.59
C THR A 139 13.46 9.64 -5.60
N ILE A 140 12.57 10.00 -6.51
CA ILE A 140 12.80 11.04 -7.52
C ILE A 140 13.09 12.37 -6.83
N ARG A 141 12.24 12.79 -5.89
CA ARG A 141 12.44 14.03 -5.13
C ARG A 141 13.79 14.04 -4.40
N THR A 142 14.16 12.94 -3.76
CA THR A 142 15.44 12.83 -3.05
C THR A 142 16.64 12.93 -3.99
N ARG A 143 16.54 12.38 -5.21
CA ARG A 143 17.65 12.36 -6.18
C ARG A 143 17.74 13.62 -7.03
N MET A 144 16.59 14.15 -7.45
CA MET A 144 16.50 15.26 -8.40
C MET A 144 16.22 16.61 -7.74
N GLY A 145 15.83 16.64 -6.47
CA GLY A 145 15.44 17.85 -5.74
C GLY A 145 14.09 18.46 -6.19
N ARG A 146 13.42 17.84 -7.14
CA ARG A 146 12.15 18.31 -7.75
C ARG A 146 11.32 17.17 -8.28
N LEU A 147 10.03 17.43 -8.57
CA LEU A 147 9.08 16.48 -9.19
C LEU A 147 8.47 17.01 -10.49
N ASP A 148 8.82 18.23 -10.90
CA ASP A 148 8.33 18.87 -12.11
C ASP A 148 9.38 18.89 -13.22
N ASN A 149 8.92 19.04 -14.49
CA ASN A 149 9.79 19.13 -15.67
C ASN A 149 10.81 17.98 -15.77
N LEU A 150 10.36 16.74 -15.52
CA LEU A 150 11.17 15.53 -15.61
C LEU A 150 10.66 14.64 -16.74
N THR A 151 11.60 13.98 -17.42
CA THR A 151 11.30 12.87 -18.32
C THR A 151 11.65 11.58 -17.60
N ILE A 152 10.67 10.70 -17.40
CA ILE A 152 10.81 9.44 -16.67
C ILE A 152 10.64 8.31 -17.65
N GLY A 153 11.64 7.41 -17.73
CA GLY A 153 11.59 6.17 -18.49
C GLY A 153 11.46 4.97 -17.56
N PRO A 154 10.27 4.39 -17.41
CA PRO A 154 10.13 3.17 -16.61
C PRO A 154 10.80 1.98 -17.29
N VAL A 155 11.62 1.24 -16.54
CA VAL A 155 12.26 0.01 -17.00
C VAL A 155 11.65 -1.16 -16.25
N SER A 156 10.98 -2.05 -16.95
CA SER A 156 10.39 -3.26 -16.38
C SER A 156 11.31 -4.47 -16.51
N TYR A 157 11.08 -5.48 -15.66
CA TYR A 157 11.77 -6.76 -15.77
C TYR A 157 11.25 -7.54 -17.00
N THR A 158 12.02 -7.56 -18.08
CA THR A 158 11.65 -8.23 -19.32
C THR A 158 11.48 -9.75 -19.17
N HIS A 159 12.07 -10.36 -18.15
CA HIS A 159 11.98 -11.81 -17.91
C HIS A 159 10.75 -12.24 -17.10
N LEU A 160 10.17 -11.34 -16.30
CA LEU A 160 9.06 -11.67 -15.41
C LEU A 160 7.74 -10.96 -15.78
N ARG A 161 7.81 -9.91 -16.63
CA ARG A 161 6.68 -9.04 -16.98
C ARG A 161 6.76 -8.56 -18.42
N ALA A 162 7.12 -9.44 -19.34
CA ALA A 162 7.27 -9.10 -20.76
C ALA A 162 5.98 -8.53 -21.42
N HIS A 163 4.85 -8.57 -20.75
CA HIS A 163 3.55 -8.10 -21.23
C HIS A 163 2.97 -6.93 -20.43
N GLU A 164 3.65 -6.46 -19.38
CA GLU A 164 3.21 -5.26 -18.64
C GLU A 164 3.96 -4.05 -19.18
N THR A 165 3.45 -3.46 -20.24
CA THR A 165 3.84 -2.12 -20.64
C THR A 165 3.17 -1.15 -19.67
N SER A 166 3.92 -0.52 -18.79
CA SER A 166 3.46 0.65 -18.01
C SER A 166 3.30 1.83 -18.98
N ALA A 167 2.22 1.82 -19.71
CA ALA A 167 1.88 2.85 -20.69
C ALA A 167 1.00 3.97 -20.09
N HIS A 168 0.90 4.07 -18.78
CA HIS A 168 0.05 5.08 -18.14
C HIS A 168 0.74 5.68 -16.91
N LEU A 169 1.59 6.66 -17.19
CA LEU A 169 1.92 7.73 -16.27
C LEU A 169 1.57 9.07 -16.91
#